data_fa9e47ceb24d6aff212d3d6efd0636be
#
_entry.id   fa9e47ceb24d6aff212d3d6efd0636be
#
_cell.length_a   1.000
_cell.length_b   1.000
_cell.length_c   1.000
_cell.angle_alpha   90.00
_cell.angle_beta   90.00
_cell.angle_gamma   90.00
#
_symmetry.space_group_name_H-M   'P 1'
#
loop_
_entity.id
_entity.type
_entity.pdbx_description
1 polymer ?
#
loop_
_entity_poly.entity_id
_entity_poly.type
_entity_poly.pdbx_seq_one_letter_code
_entity_poly.pdbx_strand_id
1 'polypeptide(L)'
;YQSQIACKGLVSLAFSQSGQSPDLVAPTRFFSEGGAVTAAFVNKADSPLAKAAQWVFPLHAGTEASVAATKSYIAQLVAGARVVAAWQGDQDLQSALTALPDDLARAAQMDWSVALDVLQGVDRLFVIGRGTGMPVALEAALKFKETCGIQAEAFSSAEVKHGPMALI
;
A
#
# COMPACT_ATOMS: atom_id res chain seq x y z
N TYR A 1 -3.33 4.97 26.34
CA TYR A 1 -3.30 6.43 26.16
C TYR A 1 -4.72 6.91 25.81
N GLN A 2 -5.31 7.73 26.65
CA GLN A 2 -6.59 8.41 26.36
C GLN A 2 -6.27 9.78 25.76
N SER A 3 -5.85 9.80 24.47
CA SER A 3 -5.61 11.04 23.77
C SER A 3 -6.94 11.64 23.31
N GLN A 4 -7.19 12.90 23.65
CA GLN A 4 -8.31 13.65 23.09
C GLN A 4 -7.86 14.30 21.80
N ILE A 5 -8.45 13.86 20.67
CA ILE A 5 -8.19 14.43 19.36
C ILE A 5 -9.46 15.14 18.90
N ALA A 6 -9.33 16.43 18.55
CA ALA A 6 -10.42 17.15 17.92
C ALA A 6 -10.58 16.68 16.48
N CYS A 7 -11.55 15.83 16.22
CA CYS A 7 -11.73 15.19 14.90
C CYS A 7 -12.47 16.05 13.89
N LYS A 8 -13.26 17.05 14.33
CA LYS A 8 -14.03 17.93 13.43
C LYS A 8 -13.10 18.70 12.49
N GLY A 9 -13.37 18.60 11.19
CA GLY A 9 -12.56 19.24 10.14
C GLY A 9 -11.38 18.39 9.66
N LEU A 10 -11.18 17.21 10.23
CA LEU A 10 -10.19 16.25 9.73
C LEU A 10 -10.79 15.35 8.64
N VAL A 11 -9.90 14.83 7.80
CA VAL A 11 -10.20 13.76 6.82
C VAL A 11 -9.38 12.54 7.21
N SER A 12 -10.03 11.39 7.33
CA SER A 12 -9.38 10.10 7.61
C SER A 12 -9.61 9.15 6.43
N LEU A 13 -8.53 8.67 5.84
CA LEU A 13 -8.55 7.71 4.74
C LEU A 13 -7.99 6.37 5.24
N ALA A 14 -8.77 5.31 5.14
CA ALA A 14 -8.37 3.97 5.55
C ALA A 14 -8.31 3.05 4.31
N PHE A 15 -7.19 2.35 4.15
CA PHE A 15 -6.96 1.42 3.06
C PHE A 15 -6.81 0.00 3.61
N SER A 16 -7.55 -0.96 3.04
CA SER A 16 -7.49 -2.35 3.48
C SER A 16 -7.98 -3.31 2.39
N GLN A 17 -7.33 -4.44 2.27
CA GLN A 17 -7.81 -5.52 1.41
C GLN A 17 -9.08 -6.14 2.00
N SER A 18 -9.02 -6.64 3.23
CA SER A 18 -10.12 -7.38 3.85
C SER A 18 -11.15 -6.49 4.55
N GLY A 19 -10.73 -5.32 5.01
CA GLY A 19 -11.52 -4.44 5.87
C GLY A 19 -11.90 -5.07 7.23
N GLN A 20 -11.16 -6.10 7.68
CA GLN A 20 -11.45 -6.86 8.89
C GLN A 20 -10.59 -6.47 10.09
N SER A 21 -9.45 -5.82 9.87
CA SER A 21 -8.45 -5.53 10.89
C SER A 21 -8.99 -4.59 11.98
N PRO A 22 -9.07 -5.02 13.24
CA PRO A 22 -9.63 -4.20 14.34
C PRO A 22 -8.86 -2.89 14.55
N ASP A 23 -7.56 -2.91 14.31
CA ASP A 23 -6.64 -1.75 14.40
C ASP A 23 -6.86 -0.70 13.30
N LEU A 24 -7.61 -1.01 12.25
CA LEU A 24 -8.12 -0.04 11.28
C LEU A 24 -9.58 0.35 11.56
N VAL A 25 -10.41 -0.62 11.97
CA VAL A 25 -11.83 -0.38 12.23
C VAL A 25 -12.04 0.55 13.42
N ALA A 26 -11.32 0.32 14.52
CA ALA A 26 -11.49 1.12 15.74
C ALA A 26 -11.10 2.60 15.54
N PRO A 27 -9.93 2.96 14.98
CA PRO A 27 -9.60 4.34 14.68
C PRO A 27 -10.58 5.00 13.69
N THR A 28 -10.99 4.27 12.63
CA THR A 28 -11.94 4.82 11.65
C THR A 28 -13.27 5.18 12.32
N ARG A 29 -13.78 4.31 13.20
CA ARG A 29 -14.99 4.58 13.98
C ARG A 29 -14.80 5.78 14.89
N PHE A 30 -13.69 5.85 15.63
CA PHE A 30 -13.35 6.97 16.51
C PHE A 30 -13.35 8.30 15.74
N PHE A 31 -12.71 8.37 14.58
CA PHE A 31 -12.71 9.57 13.75
C PHE A 31 -14.10 9.92 13.22
N SER A 32 -14.86 8.92 12.78
CA SER A 32 -16.23 9.11 12.30
C SER A 32 -17.15 9.66 13.38
N GLU A 33 -17.15 9.06 14.57
CA GLU A 33 -17.94 9.49 15.74
C GLU A 33 -17.51 10.87 16.24
N GLY A 34 -16.23 11.21 16.12
CA GLY A 34 -15.66 12.51 16.46
C GLY A 34 -15.93 13.63 15.43
N GLY A 35 -16.62 13.34 14.33
CA GLY A 35 -17.04 14.32 13.33
C GLY A 35 -16.00 14.60 12.22
N ALA A 36 -15.02 13.72 12.04
CA ALA A 36 -14.15 13.75 10.86
C ALA A 36 -14.90 13.20 9.64
N VAL A 37 -14.50 13.63 8.45
CA VAL A 37 -14.88 12.97 7.20
C VAL A 37 -14.05 11.69 7.07
N THR A 38 -14.71 10.54 6.97
CA THR A 38 -14.02 9.26 6.91
C THR A 38 -14.32 8.52 5.61
N ALA A 39 -13.28 7.95 4.99
CA ALA A 39 -13.39 7.16 3.78
C ALA A 39 -12.61 5.84 3.91
N ALA A 40 -13.24 4.73 3.52
CA ALA A 40 -12.64 3.42 3.47
C ALA A 40 -12.46 2.96 2.02
N PHE A 41 -11.22 2.68 1.65
CA PHE A 41 -10.85 2.05 0.38
C PHE A 41 -10.63 0.57 0.62
N VAL A 42 -11.62 -0.25 0.25
CA VAL A 42 -11.67 -1.66 0.64
C VAL A 42 -12.00 -2.57 -0.55
N ASN A 43 -11.44 -3.77 -0.56
CA ASN A 43 -11.79 -4.74 -1.57
C ASN A 43 -13.09 -5.51 -1.23
N LYS A 44 -13.47 -5.54 0.07
CA LYS A 44 -14.75 -6.06 0.57
C LYS A 44 -15.63 -4.92 1.06
N ALA A 45 -16.55 -4.47 0.23
CA ALA A 45 -17.41 -3.30 0.50
C ALA A 45 -18.43 -3.52 1.65
N ASP A 46 -18.67 -4.76 2.07
CA ASP A 46 -19.54 -5.13 3.19
C ASP A 46 -18.78 -5.36 4.51
N SER A 47 -17.49 -5.04 4.54
CA SER A 47 -16.60 -5.27 5.68
C SER A 47 -16.90 -4.38 6.89
N PRO A 48 -16.40 -4.74 8.10
CA PRO A 48 -16.49 -3.90 9.29
C PRO A 48 -15.91 -2.50 9.11
N LEU A 49 -14.80 -2.37 8.36
CA LEU A 49 -14.17 -1.09 8.06
C LEU A 49 -15.08 -0.21 7.18
N ALA A 50 -15.70 -0.82 6.16
CA ALA A 50 -16.68 -0.13 5.32
C ALA A 50 -17.85 0.41 6.13
N LYS A 51 -18.35 -0.37 7.11
CA LYS A 51 -19.45 0.05 8.00
C LYS A 51 -19.04 1.13 9.01
N ALA A 52 -17.76 1.25 9.31
CA ALA A 52 -17.25 2.27 10.23
C ALA A 52 -16.98 3.62 9.55
N ALA A 53 -16.83 3.64 8.23
CA ALA A 53 -16.56 4.84 7.45
C ALA A 53 -17.84 5.47 6.89
N GLN A 54 -17.80 6.79 6.68
CA GLN A 54 -18.87 7.56 6.05
C GLN A 54 -18.96 7.30 4.53
N TRP A 55 -17.80 7.14 3.88
CA TRP A 55 -17.67 6.89 2.47
C TRP A 55 -16.94 5.57 2.20
N VAL A 56 -17.42 4.81 1.23
CA VAL A 56 -16.83 3.52 0.87
C VAL A 56 -16.47 3.51 -0.61
N PHE A 57 -15.21 3.22 -0.88
CA PHE A 57 -14.66 3.12 -2.24
C PHE A 57 -14.16 1.69 -2.48
N PRO A 58 -14.90 0.87 -3.23
CA PRO A 58 -14.48 -0.47 -3.58
C PRO A 58 -13.23 -0.46 -4.47
N LEU A 59 -12.23 -1.30 -4.14
CA LEU A 59 -10.98 -1.39 -4.89
C LEU A 59 -11.08 -2.22 -6.18
N HIS A 60 -12.09 -3.07 -6.29
CA HIS A 60 -12.32 -3.94 -7.45
C HIS A 60 -11.13 -4.82 -7.86
N ALA A 61 -10.27 -5.18 -6.91
CA ALA A 61 -9.09 -6.02 -7.17
C ALA A 61 -9.43 -7.51 -7.42
N GLY A 62 -10.70 -7.87 -7.35
CA GLY A 62 -11.15 -9.26 -7.44
C GLY A 62 -10.79 -10.06 -6.17
N THR A 63 -10.92 -11.38 -6.26
CA THR A 63 -10.61 -12.26 -5.13
C THR A 63 -9.11 -12.34 -4.91
N GLU A 64 -8.66 -12.04 -3.70
CA GLU A 64 -7.28 -12.23 -3.24
C GLU A 64 -7.24 -13.54 -2.46
N ALA A 65 -6.79 -14.62 -3.13
CA ALA A 65 -6.80 -15.96 -2.57
C ALA A 65 -5.49 -16.31 -1.83
N SER A 66 -4.41 -15.64 -2.18
CA SER A 66 -3.09 -15.85 -1.56
C SER A 66 -2.92 -15.04 -0.28
N VAL A 67 -2.13 -15.56 0.67
CA VAL A 67 -1.71 -14.80 1.86
C VAL A 67 -0.88 -13.60 1.44
N ALA A 68 0.03 -13.79 0.46
CA ALA A 68 0.79 -12.72 -0.15
C ALA A 68 -0.12 -11.91 -1.11
N ALA A 69 -0.90 -10.98 -0.58
CA ALA A 69 -1.76 -10.11 -1.38
C ALA A 69 -0.93 -9.23 -2.34
N THR A 70 -1.35 -9.14 -3.60
CA THR A 70 -0.66 -8.39 -4.65
C THR A 70 -1.58 -7.43 -5.38
N LYS A 71 -2.70 -7.93 -5.94
CA LYS A 71 -3.64 -7.12 -6.71
C LYS A 71 -4.28 -6.00 -5.89
N SER A 72 -4.68 -6.32 -4.66
CA SER A 72 -5.29 -5.34 -3.76
C SER A 72 -4.29 -4.28 -3.30
N TYR A 73 -3.01 -4.61 -3.16
CA TYR A 73 -1.96 -3.63 -2.88
C TYR A 73 -1.86 -2.60 -4.03
N ILE A 74 -1.72 -3.07 -5.27
CA ILE A 74 -1.67 -2.19 -6.45
C ILE A 74 -2.93 -1.33 -6.54
N ALA A 75 -4.10 -1.94 -6.34
CA ALA A 75 -5.37 -1.21 -6.37
C ALA A 75 -5.47 -0.12 -5.29
N GLN A 76 -4.91 -0.34 -4.09
CA GLN A 76 -4.85 0.66 -3.02
C GLN A 76 -3.95 1.84 -3.42
N LEU A 77 -2.78 1.58 -4.00
CA LEU A 77 -1.88 2.64 -4.50
C LEU A 77 -2.56 3.48 -5.59
N VAL A 78 -3.20 2.82 -6.55
CA VAL A 78 -3.94 3.50 -7.63
C VAL A 78 -5.09 4.32 -7.08
N ALA A 79 -5.86 3.79 -6.13
CA ALA A 79 -6.96 4.52 -5.50
C ALA A 79 -6.45 5.78 -4.77
N GLY A 80 -5.35 5.68 -4.02
CA GLY A 80 -4.71 6.81 -3.37
C GLY A 80 -4.25 7.87 -4.37
N ALA A 81 -3.57 7.46 -5.44
CA ALA A 81 -3.12 8.36 -6.50
C ALA A 81 -4.29 9.06 -7.21
N ARG A 82 -5.41 8.35 -7.46
CA ARG A 82 -6.63 8.95 -8.04
C ARG A 82 -7.25 10.01 -7.13
N VAL A 83 -7.26 9.79 -5.81
CA VAL A 83 -7.71 10.81 -4.85
C VAL A 83 -6.86 12.06 -4.95
N VAL A 84 -5.54 11.92 -4.97
CA VAL A 84 -4.62 13.06 -5.08
C VAL A 84 -4.80 13.78 -6.41
N ALA A 85 -4.85 13.06 -7.52
CA ALA A 85 -5.07 13.62 -8.85
C ALA A 85 -6.38 14.43 -8.94
N ALA A 86 -7.46 13.88 -8.38
CA ALA A 86 -8.75 14.56 -8.35
C ALA A 86 -8.73 15.79 -7.44
N TRP A 87 -8.11 15.68 -6.26
CA TRP A 87 -8.02 16.79 -5.31
C TRP A 87 -7.22 17.97 -5.88
N GLN A 88 -6.10 17.68 -6.53
CA GLN A 88 -5.24 18.73 -7.11
C GLN A 88 -5.69 19.20 -8.49
N GLY A 89 -6.64 18.52 -9.12
CA GLY A 89 -7.01 18.77 -10.51
C GLY A 89 -5.90 18.45 -11.50
N ASP A 90 -4.98 17.54 -11.13
CA ASP A 90 -3.79 17.19 -11.89
C ASP A 90 -4.15 16.30 -13.09
N GLN A 91 -4.24 16.94 -14.28
CA GLN A 91 -4.60 16.28 -15.54
C GLN A 91 -3.50 15.32 -16.03
N ASP A 92 -2.24 15.63 -15.76
CA ASP A 92 -1.10 14.78 -16.17
C ASP A 92 -1.13 13.48 -15.37
N LEU A 93 -1.32 13.55 -14.05
CA LEU A 93 -1.47 12.38 -13.21
C LEU A 93 -2.72 11.56 -13.57
N GLN A 94 -3.85 12.20 -13.88
CA GLN A 94 -5.07 11.52 -14.35
C GLN A 94 -4.83 10.75 -15.66
N SER A 95 -4.12 11.37 -16.60
CA SER A 95 -3.74 10.75 -17.87
C SER A 95 -2.81 9.57 -17.67
N ALA A 96 -1.78 9.72 -16.81
CA ALA A 96 -0.85 8.65 -16.46
C ALA A 96 -1.59 7.47 -15.79
N LEU A 97 -2.53 7.73 -14.88
CA LEU A 97 -3.33 6.69 -14.24
C LEU A 97 -4.27 5.96 -15.22
N THR A 98 -4.66 6.62 -16.30
CA THR A 98 -5.46 5.99 -17.36
C THR A 98 -4.61 5.03 -18.22
N ALA A 99 -3.35 5.37 -18.47
CA ALA A 99 -2.40 4.52 -19.21
C ALA A 99 -1.79 3.39 -18.36
N LEU A 100 -1.84 3.49 -17.03
CA LEU A 100 -1.19 2.58 -16.09
C LEU A 100 -1.52 1.09 -16.30
N PRO A 101 -2.76 0.65 -16.66
CA PRO A 101 -3.04 -0.76 -16.91
C PRO A 101 -2.17 -1.37 -18.01
N ASP A 102 -1.92 -0.62 -19.09
CA ASP A 102 -1.08 -1.07 -20.20
C ASP A 102 0.40 -1.14 -19.76
N ASP A 103 0.87 -0.19 -18.96
CA ASP A 103 2.21 -0.20 -18.38
C ASP A 103 2.42 -1.42 -17.47
N LEU A 104 1.45 -1.72 -16.62
CA LEU A 104 1.48 -2.91 -15.74
C LEU A 104 1.46 -4.20 -16.55
N ALA A 105 0.66 -4.27 -17.63
CA ALA A 105 0.64 -5.42 -18.52
C ALA A 105 2.00 -5.64 -19.20
N ARG A 106 2.66 -4.57 -19.66
CA ARG A 106 4.02 -4.65 -20.22
C ARG A 106 5.04 -5.09 -19.16
N ALA A 107 4.99 -4.53 -17.97
CA ALA A 107 5.89 -4.90 -16.88
C ALA A 107 5.75 -6.38 -16.49
N ALA A 108 4.53 -6.90 -16.49
CA ALA A 108 4.28 -8.32 -16.18
C ALA A 108 4.82 -9.29 -17.24
N GLN A 109 5.06 -8.82 -18.45
CA GLN A 109 5.62 -9.61 -19.55
C GLN A 109 7.15 -9.47 -19.70
N MET A 110 7.79 -8.63 -18.89
CA MET A 110 9.24 -8.48 -18.92
C MET A 110 9.93 -9.76 -18.42
N ASP A 111 11.09 -10.06 -19.01
CA ASP A 111 11.93 -11.15 -18.54
C ASP A 111 12.73 -10.71 -17.29
N TRP A 112 12.38 -11.30 -16.16
CA TRP A 112 13.04 -11.06 -14.88
C TRP A 112 14.04 -12.15 -14.51
N SER A 113 14.32 -13.11 -15.43
CA SER A 113 15.19 -14.28 -15.16
C SER A 113 16.59 -13.89 -14.71
N VAL A 114 17.12 -12.77 -15.21
CA VAL A 114 18.45 -12.25 -14.79
C VAL A 114 18.52 -12.02 -13.26
N ALA A 115 17.41 -11.66 -12.63
CA ALA A 115 17.38 -11.47 -11.19
C ALA A 115 17.52 -12.80 -10.42
N LEU A 116 17.08 -13.92 -11.02
CA LEU A 116 17.16 -15.24 -10.38
C LEU A 116 18.61 -15.68 -10.15
N ASP A 117 19.48 -15.42 -11.11
CA ASP A 117 20.91 -15.80 -11.02
C ASP A 117 21.61 -15.06 -9.87
N VAL A 118 21.24 -13.77 -9.68
CA VAL A 118 21.79 -12.93 -8.60
C VAL A 118 21.22 -13.31 -7.22
N LEU A 119 19.97 -13.75 -7.17
CA LEU A 119 19.27 -14.06 -5.93
C LEU A 119 19.44 -15.51 -5.48
N GLN A 120 20.02 -16.36 -6.32
CA GLN A 120 20.20 -17.77 -5.99
C GLN A 120 21.13 -17.95 -4.77
N GLY A 121 20.61 -18.61 -3.73
CA GLY A 121 21.35 -18.87 -2.48
C GLY A 121 21.42 -17.67 -1.53
N VAL A 122 20.74 -16.56 -1.85
CA VAL A 122 20.63 -15.41 -0.95
C VAL A 122 19.60 -15.73 0.15
N ASP A 123 19.98 -15.59 1.42
CA ASP A 123 19.12 -15.79 2.58
C ASP A 123 18.68 -14.46 3.23
N ARG A 124 19.36 -13.36 2.92
CA ARG A 124 19.06 -12.01 3.40
C ARG A 124 19.41 -10.95 2.37
N LEU A 125 18.65 -9.89 2.33
CA LEU A 125 18.89 -8.75 1.42
C LEU A 125 18.29 -7.45 1.94
N PHE A 126 18.77 -6.33 1.42
CA PHE A 126 18.14 -5.03 1.60
C PHE A 126 17.45 -4.60 0.31
N VAL A 127 16.25 -4.05 0.46
CA VAL A 127 15.54 -3.39 -0.63
C VAL A 127 15.61 -1.88 -0.42
N ILE A 128 16.22 -1.17 -1.35
CA ILE A 128 16.47 0.27 -1.18
C ILE A 128 15.48 1.07 -2.01
N GLY A 129 14.74 1.96 -1.34
CA GLY A 129 13.83 2.91 -1.98
C GLY A 129 14.02 4.33 -1.48
N ARG A 130 13.44 5.32 -2.18
CA ARG A 130 13.39 6.71 -1.73
C ARG A 130 12.16 7.42 -2.31
N GLY A 131 11.59 8.37 -1.55
CA GLY A 131 10.39 9.08 -1.97
C GLY A 131 9.26 8.11 -2.31
N THR A 132 8.68 8.21 -3.49
CA THR A 132 7.61 7.31 -3.98
C THR A 132 8.08 5.86 -4.18
N GLY A 133 9.38 5.59 -4.25
CA GLY A 133 9.93 4.24 -4.29
C GLY A 133 9.99 3.55 -2.93
N MET A 134 9.85 4.27 -1.81
CA MET A 134 9.91 3.67 -0.47
C MET A 134 8.75 2.68 -0.20
N PRO A 135 7.48 3.01 -0.49
CA PRO A 135 6.39 2.04 -0.37
C PRO A 135 6.60 0.78 -1.22
N VAL A 136 7.17 0.92 -2.43
CA VAL A 136 7.48 -0.22 -3.30
C VAL A 136 8.59 -1.09 -2.68
N ALA A 137 9.62 -0.47 -2.09
CA ALA A 137 10.68 -1.20 -1.40
C ALA A 137 10.16 -1.97 -0.18
N LEU A 138 9.27 -1.37 0.61
CA LEU A 138 8.62 -2.02 1.76
C LEU A 138 7.82 -3.25 1.31
N GLU A 139 7.02 -3.11 0.27
CA GLU A 139 6.22 -4.22 -0.27
C GLU A 139 7.10 -5.32 -0.87
N ALA A 140 8.14 -4.96 -1.62
CA ALA A 140 9.07 -5.94 -2.18
C ALA A 140 9.78 -6.73 -1.07
N ALA A 141 10.25 -6.07 -0.02
CA ALA A 141 10.84 -6.73 1.14
C ALA A 141 9.83 -7.68 1.83
N LEU A 142 8.56 -7.29 1.94
CA LEU A 142 7.50 -8.14 2.44
C LEU A 142 7.31 -9.38 1.55
N LYS A 143 7.25 -9.19 0.23
CA LYS A 143 7.07 -10.29 -0.73
C LYS A 143 8.25 -11.28 -0.70
N PHE A 144 9.49 -10.82 -0.59
CA PHE A 144 10.65 -11.72 -0.40
C PHE A 144 10.50 -12.60 0.84
N LYS A 145 10.01 -12.04 1.95
CA LYS A 145 9.74 -12.82 3.17
C LYS A 145 8.60 -13.82 2.99
N GLU A 146 7.47 -13.38 2.43
CA GLU A 146 6.25 -14.19 2.32
C GLU A 146 6.34 -15.29 1.27
N THR A 147 7.03 -15.05 0.16
CA THR A 147 7.02 -15.96 -1.00
C THR A 147 8.31 -16.71 -1.21
N CYS A 148 9.45 -16.17 -0.76
CA CYS A 148 10.77 -16.74 -0.99
C CYS A 148 11.45 -17.23 0.28
N GLY A 149 10.93 -16.87 1.47
CA GLY A 149 11.57 -17.19 2.74
C GLY A 149 12.90 -16.44 2.98
N ILE A 150 13.16 -15.39 2.20
CA ILE A 150 14.37 -14.57 2.30
C ILE A 150 14.12 -13.47 3.35
N GLN A 151 15.03 -13.31 4.30
CA GLN A 151 15.00 -12.21 5.25
C GLN A 151 15.31 -10.89 4.53
N ALA A 152 14.29 -10.11 4.24
CA ALA A 152 14.42 -8.87 3.51
C ALA A 152 13.97 -7.67 4.35
N GLU A 153 14.73 -6.58 4.31
CA GLU A 153 14.39 -5.32 4.95
C GLU A 153 14.44 -4.17 3.96
N ALA A 154 13.50 -3.23 4.10
CA ALA A 154 13.47 -2.04 3.26
C ALA A 154 14.06 -0.84 3.99
N PHE A 155 14.95 -0.12 3.31
CA PHE A 155 15.54 1.11 3.82
C PHE A 155 15.42 2.25 2.82
N SER A 156 15.30 3.46 3.35
CA SER A 156 15.53 4.66 2.56
C SER A 156 17.01 4.74 2.18
N SER A 157 17.30 5.07 0.92
CA SER A 157 18.67 5.30 0.46
C SER A 157 19.40 6.39 1.27
N ALA A 158 18.67 7.27 1.95
CA ALA A 158 19.23 8.26 2.86
C ALA A 158 19.66 7.65 4.20
N GLU A 159 18.98 6.58 4.66
CA GLU A 159 19.17 5.99 5.99
C GLU A 159 20.15 4.82 5.98
N VAL A 160 20.24 4.08 4.88
CA VAL A 160 21.06 2.86 4.81
C VAL A 160 22.52 3.09 5.20
N LYS A 161 23.07 4.27 4.93
CA LYS A 161 24.44 4.65 5.28
C LYS A 161 24.65 4.99 6.75
N HIS A 162 23.58 5.18 7.52
CA HIS A 162 23.62 5.61 8.92
C HIS A 162 23.54 4.45 9.92
N GLY A 163 23.85 3.25 9.50
CA GLY A 163 23.86 2.05 10.37
C GLY A 163 23.62 0.75 9.63
N PRO A 164 22.51 0.59 8.91
CA PRO A 164 22.14 -0.68 8.24
C PRO A 164 23.24 -1.24 7.31
N MET A 165 24.03 -0.37 6.65
CA MET A 165 25.14 -0.79 5.79
C MET A 165 26.21 -1.63 6.54
N ALA A 166 26.28 -1.57 7.85
CA ALA A 166 27.20 -2.38 8.64
C ALA A 166 26.81 -3.88 8.68
N LEU A 167 25.61 -4.21 8.19
CA LEU A 167 25.10 -5.60 8.15
C LEU A 167 25.32 -6.29 6.79
N ILE A 168 25.96 -5.61 5.85
CA ILE A 168 26.27 -6.12 4.50
C ILE A 168 27.69 -6.65 4.45
#